data_02524707301be12cfb9dad4b958476be
#
_entry.id   02524707301be12cfb9dad4b958476be
#
_cell.length_a   1.000
_cell.length_b   1.000
_cell.length_c   1.000
_cell.angle_alpha   90.00
_cell.angle_beta   90.00
_cell.angle_gamma   90.00
#
_symmetry.space_group_name_H-M   'P 1'
#
loop_
_entity.id
_entity.type
_entity.pdbx_description
1 polymer ?
#
loop_
_entity_poly.entity_id
_entity_poly.type
_entity_poly.pdbx_seq_one_letter_code
_entity_poly.pdbx_strand_id
1 'polypeptide(L)'
;MKSSELKSWLILTGLALGLTVTNGFARFAYGLLLPAMKFEMGWNYAQSGWLNTANALGYIMGAVLTMLLIRKYSPSHLFAFGLITTTFTLLVTGLNAEMWWQTLWRILAGIFGAMSFSTAGALTAGLFPKEPKKNALAIAILFGSGGGLGIVLSGAFIPLMIETFGTSIWSFGWIIIGTISLLFLPLGIWASLQLRPTIQKTVAPTTLPIKKMWPELAGYAGFGLGYIVYLTFLSAWMTEQSASASFITLIWIILGLSICFSPIIWGPILKRYALSLIHI
;
A
#
# COMPACT_ATOMS: atom_id res chain seq x y z
N MET A 1 4.45 29.18 -9.18
CA MET A 1 3.69 28.48 -8.11
C MET A 1 3.79 29.28 -6.83
N LYS A 2 2.67 29.59 -6.15
CA LYS A 2 2.73 30.29 -4.85
C LYS A 2 3.40 29.35 -3.82
N SER A 3 4.19 29.88 -2.90
CA SER A 3 4.92 29.11 -1.87
C SER A 3 4.05 28.11 -1.10
N SER A 4 2.80 28.47 -0.83
CA SER A 4 1.80 27.61 -0.18
C SER A 4 1.41 26.39 -1.02
N GLU A 5 1.37 26.54 -2.33
CA GLU A 5 1.01 25.45 -3.24
C GLU A 5 2.14 24.43 -3.38
N LEU A 6 3.39 24.89 -3.48
CA LEU A 6 4.56 23.99 -3.44
C LEU A 6 4.60 23.17 -2.15
N LYS A 7 4.30 23.80 -1.01
CA LYS A 7 4.23 23.10 0.27
C LYS A 7 3.16 21.99 0.25
N SER A 8 1.98 22.22 -0.32
CA SER A 8 0.93 21.20 -0.42
C SER A 8 1.37 20.01 -1.27
N TRP A 9 2.07 20.24 -2.38
CA TRP A 9 2.62 19.16 -3.21
C TRP A 9 3.72 18.38 -2.50
N LEU A 10 4.60 19.05 -1.75
CA LEU A 10 5.62 18.37 -0.92
C LEU A 10 4.98 17.50 0.17
N ILE A 11 3.92 17.98 0.79
CA ILE A 11 3.15 17.19 1.77
C ILE A 11 2.54 15.95 1.09
N LEU A 12 1.93 16.13 -0.09
CA LEU A 12 1.39 15.00 -0.85
C LEU A 12 2.47 13.97 -1.18
N THR A 13 3.66 14.41 -1.60
CA THR A 13 4.80 13.53 -1.87
C THR A 13 5.19 12.74 -0.61
N GLY A 14 5.29 13.38 0.54
CA GLY A 14 5.60 12.70 1.79
C GLY A 14 4.55 11.66 2.20
N LEU A 15 3.26 11.99 2.05
CA LEU A 15 2.18 11.04 2.28
C LEU A 15 2.23 9.86 1.30
N ALA A 16 2.50 10.12 0.01
CA ALA A 16 2.62 9.09 -1.02
C ALA A 16 3.81 8.15 -0.75
N LEU A 17 4.97 8.67 -0.31
CA LEU A 17 6.10 7.86 0.11
C LEU A 17 5.76 7.00 1.34
N GLY A 18 4.96 7.53 2.28
CA GLY A 18 4.43 6.72 3.37
C GLY A 18 3.54 5.57 2.87
N LEU A 19 2.70 5.79 1.85
CA LEU A 19 1.92 4.74 1.22
C LEU A 19 2.78 3.75 0.41
N THR A 20 3.89 4.21 -0.17
CA THR A 20 4.87 3.31 -0.80
C THR A 20 5.35 2.25 0.20
N VAL A 21 5.59 2.64 1.44
CA VAL A 21 5.97 1.71 2.52
C VAL A 21 4.78 0.84 2.93
N THR A 22 3.68 1.47 3.32
CA THR A 22 2.60 0.79 4.03
C THR A 22 1.64 0.01 3.13
N ASN A 23 1.58 0.32 1.86
CA ASN A 23 0.81 -0.42 0.86
C ASN A 23 1.73 -1.06 -0.20
N GLY A 24 2.64 -0.31 -0.79
CA GLY A 24 3.54 -0.81 -1.84
C GLY A 24 4.42 -1.96 -1.33
N PHE A 25 5.27 -1.70 -0.38
CA PHE A 25 6.20 -2.70 0.15
C PHE A 25 5.50 -3.73 1.03
N ALA A 26 4.75 -3.29 2.05
CA ALA A 26 4.16 -4.19 3.03
C ALA A 26 3.16 -5.18 2.44
N ARG A 27 2.55 -4.87 1.31
CA ARG A 27 1.55 -5.71 0.67
C ARG A 27 2.08 -6.42 -0.56
N PHE A 28 2.71 -5.70 -1.49
CA PHE A 28 3.03 -6.25 -2.82
C PHE A 28 4.41 -6.87 -2.94
N ALA A 29 5.41 -6.42 -2.18
CA ALA A 29 6.76 -6.99 -2.28
C ALA A 29 6.82 -8.48 -1.91
N TYR A 30 5.89 -8.97 -1.10
CA TYR A 30 5.78 -10.39 -0.78
C TYR A 30 5.62 -11.25 -2.04
N GLY A 31 4.81 -10.84 -3.02
CA GLY A 31 4.63 -11.61 -4.26
C GLY A 31 5.93 -11.80 -5.07
N LEU A 32 6.89 -10.88 -4.92
CA LEU A 32 8.22 -10.98 -5.52
C LEU A 32 9.16 -11.89 -4.73
N LEU A 33 9.08 -11.89 -3.40
CA LEU A 33 9.90 -12.72 -2.52
C LEU A 33 9.35 -14.16 -2.36
N LEU A 34 8.06 -14.36 -2.66
CA LEU A 34 7.36 -15.63 -2.47
C LEU A 34 8.07 -16.81 -3.16
N PRO A 35 8.55 -16.74 -4.41
CA PRO A 35 9.24 -17.87 -5.04
C PRO A 35 10.46 -18.33 -4.24
N ALA A 36 11.30 -17.39 -3.80
CA ALA A 36 12.51 -17.67 -3.03
C ALA A 36 12.16 -18.23 -1.64
N MET A 37 11.21 -17.61 -0.94
CA MET A 37 10.75 -18.07 0.38
C MET A 37 10.12 -19.46 0.30
N LYS A 38 9.29 -19.72 -0.72
CA LYS A 38 8.65 -21.01 -0.96
C LYS A 38 9.71 -22.11 -1.15
N PHE A 39 10.74 -21.83 -1.96
CA PHE A 39 11.83 -22.76 -2.24
C PHE A 39 12.66 -23.05 -0.98
N GLU A 40 13.16 -22.03 -0.30
CA GLU A 40 14.05 -22.17 0.86
C GLU A 40 13.40 -22.88 2.05
N MET A 41 12.12 -22.61 2.27
CA MET A 41 11.38 -23.14 3.43
C MET A 41 10.59 -24.40 3.09
N GLY A 42 10.64 -24.87 1.85
CA GLY A 42 9.89 -26.04 1.40
C GLY A 42 8.38 -25.88 1.49
N TRP A 43 7.86 -24.64 1.39
CA TRP A 43 6.43 -24.38 1.52
C TRP A 43 5.65 -24.81 0.27
N ASN A 44 4.46 -25.33 0.51
CA ASN A 44 3.47 -25.50 -0.55
C ASN A 44 2.75 -24.17 -0.86
N TYR A 45 1.90 -24.17 -1.89
CA TYR A 45 1.16 -22.96 -2.30
C TYR A 45 0.16 -22.48 -1.23
N ALA A 46 -0.44 -23.39 -0.46
CA ALA A 46 -1.36 -23.02 0.60
C ALA A 46 -0.64 -22.27 1.74
N GLN A 47 0.53 -22.75 2.16
CA GLN A 47 1.38 -22.10 3.15
C GLN A 47 1.89 -20.74 2.68
N SER A 48 2.33 -20.65 1.43
CA SER A 48 2.76 -19.39 0.83
C SER A 48 1.60 -18.40 0.70
N GLY A 49 0.43 -18.85 0.25
CA GLY A 49 -0.77 -18.01 0.15
C GLY A 49 -1.28 -17.54 1.51
N TRP A 50 -1.11 -18.36 2.56
CA TRP A 50 -1.50 -18.02 3.92
C TRP A 50 -0.88 -16.70 4.40
N LEU A 51 0.38 -16.44 4.12
CA LEU A 51 1.04 -15.21 4.55
C LEU A 51 0.42 -13.95 3.93
N ASN A 52 -0.07 -14.03 2.70
CA ASN A 52 -0.80 -12.92 2.11
C ASN A 52 -2.21 -12.79 2.69
N THR A 53 -2.87 -13.92 2.99
CA THR A 53 -4.15 -13.95 3.73
C THR A 53 -3.99 -13.35 5.12
N ALA A 54 -2.92 -13.70 5.85
CA ALA A 54 -2.60 -13.14 7.16
C ALA A 54 -2.44 -11.61 7.11
N ASN A 55 -1.75 -11.09 6.09
CA ASN A 55 -1.64 -9.65 5.88
C ASN A 55 -3.01 -9.01 5.57
N ALA A 56 -3.84 -9.65 4.75
CA ALA A 56 -5.19 -9.15 4.43
C ALA A 56 -6.10 -9.15 5.67
N LEU A 57 -6.07 -10.18 6.50
CA LEU A 57 -6.78 -10.21 7.79
C LEU A 57 -6.31 -9.08 8.71
N GLY A 58 -5.00 -8.91 8.82
CA GLY A 58 -4.43 -7.77 9.53
C GLY A 58 -4.95 -6.44 9.00
N TYR A 59 -5.05 -6.29 7.68
CA TYR A 59 -5.55 -5.08 7.04
C TYR A 59 -7.01 -4.77 7.41
N ILE A 60 -7.87 -5.78 7.44
CA ILE A 60 -9.27 -5.63 7.89
C ILE A 60 -9.31 -5.20 9.37
N MET A 61 -8.55 -5.88 10.23
CA MET A 61 -8.45 -5.53 11.65
C MET A 61 -7.94 -4.10 11.84
N GLY A 62 -6.93 -3.69 11.08
CA GLY A 62 -6.35 -2.36 11.11
C GLY A 62 -7.32 -1.27 10.65
N ALA A 63 -8.13 -1.53 9.62
CA ALA A 63 -9.17 -0.60 9.16
C ALA A 63 -10.22 -0.37 10.25
N VAL A 64 -10.71 -1.45 10.89
CA VAL A 64 -11.66 -1.36 12.02
C VAL A 64 -11.02 -0.62 13.21
N LEU A 65 -9.79 -0.97 13.57
CA LEU A 65 -9.06 -0.31 14.66
C LEU A 65 -8.89 1.19 14.38
N THR A 66 -8.54 1.56 13.15
CA THR A 66 -8.41 2.96 12.75
C THR A 66 -9.73 3.73 12.92
N MET A 67 -10.84 3.12 12.51
CA MET A 67 -12.16 3.71 12.65
C MET A 67 -12.53 4.00 14.13
N LEU A 68 -12.06 3.14 15.04
CA LEU A 68 -12.26 3.34 16.48
C LEU A 68 -11.30 4.41 17.05
N LEU A 69 -10.04 4.36 16.64
CA LEU A 69 -8.98 5.24 17.17
C LEU A 69 -9.07 6.67 16.66
N ILE A 70 -9.57 6.91 15.45
CA ILE A 70 -9.69 8.25 14.86
C ILE A 70 -10.63 9.18 15.66
N ARG A 71 -11.46 8.60 16.53
CA ARG A 71 -12.30 9.35 17.49
C ARG A 71 -11.51 9.97 18.64
N LYS A 72 -10.33 9.42 18.95
CA LYS A 72 -9.47 9.84 20.08
C LYS A 72 -8.15 10.46 19.61
N TYR A 73 -7.63 10.02 18.52
CA TYR A 73 -6.32 10.42 18.00
C TYR A 73 -6.46 11.09 16.64
N SER A 74 -5.62 12.08 16.37
CA SER A 74 -5.63 12.76 15.09
C SER A 74 -5.18 11.84 13.96
N PRO A 75 -5.72 11.97 12.74
CA PRO A 75 -5.26 11.23 11.57
C PRO A 75 -3.76 11.33 11.33
N SER A 76 -3.15 12.49 11.63
CA SER A 76 -1.71 12.72 11.49
C SER A 76 -0.88 11.80 12.38
N HIS A 77 -1.27 11.66 13.64
CA HIS A 77 -0.56 10.77 14.57
C HIS A 77 -0.79 9.29 14.24
N LEU A 78 -2.00 8.92 13.83
CA LEU A 78 -2.29 7.55 13.40
C LEU A 78 -1.52 7.18 12.13
N PHE A 79 -1.40 8.10 11.17
CA PHE A 79 -0.57 7.90 9.98
C PHE A 79 0.90 7.67 10.36
N ALA A 80 1.48 8.57 11.17
CA ALA A 80 2.87 8.48 11.58
C ALA A 80 3.15 7.19 12.37
N PHE A 81 2.28 6.84 13.32
CA PHE A 81 2.40 5.62 14.09
C PHE A 81 2.30 4.37 13.20
N GLY A 82 1.31 4.32 12.30
CA GLY A 82 1.18 3.22 11.34
C GLY A 82 2.40 3.09 10.42
N LEU A 83 2.95 4.21 9.94
CA LEU A 83 4.13 4.23 9.08
C LEU A 83 5.39 3.71 9.83
N ILE A 84 5.64 4.19 11.05
CA ILE A 84 6.76 3.75 11.87
C ILE A 84 6.68 2.25 12.14
N THR A 85 5.53 1.81 12.62
CA THR A 85 5.33 0.40 12.98
C THR A 85 5.36 -0.52 11.78
N THR A 86 4.81 -0.11 10.61
CA THR A 86 4.95 -0.89 9.36
C THR A 86 6.41 -1.00 8.94
N THR A 87 7.17 0.08 8.99
CA THR A 87 8.61 0.06 8.67
C THR A 87 9.35 -0.94 9.56
N PHE A 88 9.06 -0.91 10.85
CA PHE A 88 9.63 -1.87 11.80
C PHE A 88 9.24 -3.33 11.47
N THR A 89 7.95 -3.58 11.15
CA THR A 89 7.51 -4.94 10.78
C THR A 89 8.22 -5.48 9.55
N LEU A 90 8.51 -4.63 8.54
CA LEU A 90 9.24 -5.04 7.34
C LEU A 90 10.66 -5.50 7.67
N LEU A 91 11.39 -4.76 8.52
CA LEU A 91 12.73 -5.11 8.95
C LEU A 91 12.73 -6.45 9.70
N VAL A 92 11.82 -6.61 10.64
CA VAL A 92 11.76 -7.78 11.52
C VAL A 92 11.27 -9.04 10.77
N THR A 93 10.47 -8.89 9.73
CA THR A 93 10.03 -10.02 8.89
C THR A 93 11.22 -10.80 8.31
N GLY A 94 12.30 -10.13 7.94
CA GLY A 94 13.51 -10.77 7.41
C GLY A 94 14.37 -11.54 8.42
N LEU A 95 14.07 -11.50 9.73
CA LEU A 95 14.98 -12.02 10.77
C LEU A 95 14.77 -13.51 11.08
N ASN A 96 13.63 -14.10 10.76
CA ASN A 96 13.35 -15.49 11.11
C ASN A 96 12.42 -16.14 10.04
N ALA A 97 12.72 -17.38 9.66
CA ALA A 97 12.02 -18.16 8.65
C ALA A 97 10.76 -18.88 9.18
N GLU A 98 10.60 -18.99 10.48
CA GLU A 98 9.51 -19.74 11.10
C GLU A 98 8.12 -19.21 10.68
N MET A 99 7.20 -20.12 10.33
CA MET A 99 5.87 -19.76 9.82
C MET A 99 5.09 -18.86 10.80
N TRP A 100 5.16 -19.14 12.10
CA TRP A 100 4.48 -18.32 13.11
C TRP A 100 5.03 -16.90 13.17
N TRP A 101 6.38 -16.75 13.00
CA TRP A 101 7.04 -15.44 12.93
C TRP A 101 6.58 -14.65 11.72
N GLN A 102 6.65 -15.27 10.55
CA GLN A 102 6.20 -14.67 9.31
C GLN A 102 4.73 -14.27 9.38
N THR A 103 3.86 -15.16 9.90
CA THR A 103 2.43 -14.89 10.08
C THR A 103 2.19 -13.68 10.99
N LEU A 104 2.84 -13.63 12.15
CA LEU A 104 2.70 -12.53 13.11
C LEU A 104 3.04 -11.18 12.47
N TRP A 105 4.22 -11.08 11.86
CA TRP A 105 4.67 -9.81 11.29
C TRP A 105 3.88 -9.43 10.03
N ARG A 106 3.39 -10.39 9.28
CA ARG A 106 2.47 -10.12 8.16
C ARG A 106 1.12 -9.58 8.64
N ILE A 107 0.55 -10.09 9.72
CA ILE A 107 -0.66 -9.54 10.36
C ILE A 107 -0.41 -8.12 10.86
N LEU A 108 0.68 -7.89 11.58
CA LEU A 108 1.01 -6.57 12.12
C LEU A 108 1.28 -5.55 10.99
N ALA A 109 2.00 -5.95 9.94
CA ALA A 109 2.18 -5.10 8.75
C ALA A 109 0.84 -4.74 8.09
N GLY A 110 -0.12 -5.66 8.07
CA GLY A 110 -1.48 -5.41 7.60
C GLY A 110 -2.21 -4.39 8.48
N ILE A 111 -2.21 -4.58 9.80
CA ILE A 111 -2.89 -3.68 10.76
C ILE A 111 -2.38 -2.25 10.63
N PHE A 112 -1.07 -2.06 10.72
CA PHE A 112 -0.46 -0.75 10.71
C PHE A 112 -0.44 -0.13 9.31
N GLY A 113 -0.31 -0.94 8.27
CA GLY A 113 -0.46 -0.52 6.89
C GLY A 113 -1.84 0.04 6.58
N ALA A 114 -2.91 -0.62 7.03
CA ALA A 114 -4.28 -0.15 6.91
C ALA A 114 -4.52 1.17 7.67
N MET A 115 -3.91 1.31 8.85
CA MET A 115 -4.00 2.54 9.64
C MET A 115 -3.44 3.74 8.87
N SER A 116 -2.24 3.61 8.30
CA SER A 116 -1.63 4.67 7.48
C SER A 116 -2.42 4.91 6.19
N PHE A 117 -2.84 3.85 5.51
CA PHE A 117 -3.60 3.95 4.27
C PHE A 117 -4.90 4.74 4.44
N SER A 118 -5.70 4.38 5.45
CA SER A 118 -6.99 5.02 5.73
C SER A 118 -6.82 6.49 6.13
N THR A 119 -5.82 6.79 6.95
CA THR A 119 -5.56 8.15 7.42
C THR A 119 -4.91 9.04 6.36
N ALA A 120 -4.10 8.49 5.45
CA ALA A 120 -3.53 9.23 4.33
C ALA A 120 -4.60 9.84 3.42
N GLY A 121 -5.65 9.08 3.10
CA GLY A 121 -6.78 9.57 2.32
C GLY A 121 -7.47 10.75 3.01
N ALA A 122 -7.76 10.63 4.31
CA ALA A 122 -8.37 11.68 5.11
C ALA A 122 -7.50 12.95 5.19
N LEU A 123 -6.19 12.81 5.33
CA LEU A 123 -5.24 13.92 5.34
C LEU A 123 -5.18 14.62 3.98
N THR A 124 -5.14 13.86 2.89
CA THR A 124 -5.06 14.40 1.53
C THR A 124 -6.33 15.13 1.12
N ALA A 125 -7.50 14.70 1.61
CA ALA A 125 -8.77 15.37 1.34
C ALA A 125 -8.81 16.83 1.79
N GLY A 126 -7.95 17.23 2.73
CA GLY A 126 -7.82 18.61 3.21
C GLY A 126 -6.74 19.45 2.53
N LEU A 127 -5.98 18.92 1.57
CA LEU A 127 -4.84 19.63 0.98
C LEU A 127 -5.22 20.82 0.10
N PHE A 128 -6.31 20.70 -0.67
CA PHE A 128 -6.79 21.71 -1.62
C PHE A 128 -8.27 22.01 -1.40
N PRO A 129 -8.68 22.54 -0.23
CA PRO A 129 -10.09 22.66 0.18
C PRO A 129 -10.92 23.58 -0.72
N LYS A 130 -10.27 24.54 -1.39
CA LYS A 130 -10.93 25.51 -2.30
C LYS A 130 -10.91 25.05 -3.76
N GLU A 131 -10.27 23.93 -4.09
CA GLU A 131 -10.06 23.45 -5.46
C GLU A 131 -10.45 21.95 -5.56
N PRO A 132 -11.76 21.61 -5.59
CA PRO A 132 -12.20 20.21 -5.54
C PRO A 132 -11.58 19.31 -6.61
N LYS A 133 -11.39 19.84 -7.84
CA LYS A 133 -10.76 19.09 -8.95
C LYS A 133 -9.30 18.75 -8.65
N LYS A 134 -8.57 19.69 -8.03
CA LYS A 134 -7.17 19.52 -7.67
C LYS A 134 -7.03 18.57 -6.48
N ASN A 135 -7.97 18.65 -5.54
CA ASN A 135 -8.03 17.75 -4.40
C ASN A 135 -8.32 16.30 -4.84
N ALA A 136 -9.24 16.09 -5.77
CA ALA A 136 -9.50 14.78 -6.36
C ALA A 136 -8.27 14.21 -7.08
N LEU A 137 -7.54 15.04 -7.82
CA LEU A 137 -6.28 14.66 -8.46
C LEU A 137 -5.22 14.30 -7.41
N ALA A 138 -5.10 15.05 -6.32
CA ALA A 138 -4.16 14.76 -5.24
C ALA A 138 -4.45 13.40 -4.59
N ILE A 139 -5.72 13.08 -4.33
CA ILE A 139 -6.13 11.77 -3.80
C ILE A 139 -5.78 10.64 -4.79
N ALA A 140 -6.05 10.85 -6.08
CA ALA A 140 -5.72 9.86 -7.11
C ALA A 140 -4.19 9.63 -7.22
N ILE A 141 -3.39 10.71 -7.17
CA ILE A 141 -1.93 10.63 -7.15
C ILE A 141 -1.46 9.90 -5.87
N LEU A 142 -2.01 10.24 -4.70
CA LEU A 142 -1.65 9.58 -3.45
C LEU A 142 -1.73 8.05 -3.55
N PHE A 143 -2.88 7.53 -3.95
CA PHE A 143 -3.11 6.10 -3.99
C PHE A 143 -2.43 5.42 -5.18
N GLY A 144 -2.41 6.06 -6.35
CA GLY A 144 -1.73 5.54 -7.53
C GLY A 144 -0.22 5.51 -7.36
N SER A 145 0.41 6.66 -7.03
CA SER A 145 1.86 6.72 -6.88
C SER A 145 2.36 5.97 -5.63
N GLY A 146 1.62 6.03 -4.52
CA GLY A 146 2.02 5.34 -3.29
C GLY A 146 2.12 3.83 -3.50
N GLY A 147 1.08 3.19 -4.02
CA GLY A 147 1.11 1.75 -4.31
C GLY A 147 2.06 1.39 -5.46
N GLY A 148 1.94 2.11 -6.58
CA GLY A 148 2.70 1.85 -7.80
C GLY A 148 4.20 2.01 -7.63
N LEU A 149 4.66 3.06 -6.93
CA LEU A 149 6.09 3.27 -6.67
C LEU A 149 6.71 2.13 -5.86
N GLY A 150 6.00 1.60 -4.87
CA GLY A 150 6.48 0.45 -4.11
C GLY A 150 6.62 -0.81 -4.97
N ILE A 151 5.69 -1.02 -5.89
CA ILE A 151 5.76 -2.12 -6.87
C ILE A 151 6.95 -1.92 -7.83
N VAL A 152 7.14 -0.71 -8.36
CA VAL A 152 8.29 -0.39 -9.23
C VAL A 152 9.61 -0.63 -8.51
N LEU A 153 9.76 -0.07 -7.32
CA LEU A 153 11.02 -0.19 -6.57
C LEU A 153 11.32 -1.64 -6.21
N SER A 154 10.37 -2.37 -5.62
CA SER A 154 10.58 -3.78 -5.26
C SER A 154 10.78 -4.66 -6.50
N GLY A 155 10.01 -4.42 -7.57
CA GLY A 155 10.13 -5.14 -8.85
C GLY A 155 11.47 -4.90 -9.54
N ALA A 156 12.06 -3.73 -9.39
CA ALA A 156 13.32 -3.38 -10.04
C ALA A 156 14.53 -4.14 -9.47
N PHE A 157 14.53 -4.50 -8.19
CA PHE A 157 15.71 -5.12 -7.57
C PHE A 157 15.51 -6.55 -7.06
N ILE A 158 14.32 -6.94 -6.58
CA ILE A 158 14.13 -8.25 -5.94
C ILE A 158 14.42 -9.43 -6.90
N PRO A 159 13.84 -9.48 -8.12
CA PRO A 159 14.08 -10.61 -9.00
C PRO A 159 15.56 -10.74 -9.40
N LEU A 160 16.21 -9.60 -9.71
CA LEU A 160 17.63 -9.57 -10.08
C LEU A 160 18.54 -9.94 -8.90
N MET A 161 18.19 -9.53 -7.70
CA MET A 161 18.90 -9.90 -6.48
C MET A 161 18.84 -11.43 -6.25
N ILE A 162 17.66 -12.03 -6.40
CA ILE A 162 17.48 -13.47 -6.25
C ILE A 162 18.24 -14.23 -7.35
N GLU A 163 18.24 -13.76 -8.60
CA GLU A 163 19.01 -14.37 -9.70
C GLU A 163 20.52 -14.32 -9.42
N THR A 164 21.02 -13.22 -8.88
CA THR A 164 22.46 -13.00 -8.66
C THR A 164 23.00 -13.73 -7.43
N PHE A 165 22.25 -13.74 -6.34
CA PHE A 165 22.71 -14.21 -5.03
C PHE A 165 22.03 -15.50 -4.54
N GLY A 166 21.08 -16.01 -5.31
CA GLY A 166 20.31 -17.21 -4.95
C GLY A 166 19.10 -16.92 -4.07
N THR A 167 18.31 -17.98 -3.85
CA THR A 167 17.04 -17.90 -3.14
C THR A 167 17.19 -17.61 -1.64
N SER A 168 18.30 -18.00 -1.03
CA SER A 168 18.62 -17.77 0.39
C SER A 168 18.66 -16.27 0.77
N ILE A 169 18.81 -15.36 -0.21
CA ILE A 169 18.87 -13.92 0.00
C ILE A 169 17.50 -13.28 0.37
N TRP A 170 16.41 -14.07 0.39
CA TRP A 170 15.05 -13.57 0.65
C TRP A 170 14.95 -12.69 1.92
N SER A 171 15.69 -13.03 2.98
CA SER A 171 15.71 -12.27 4.25
C SER A 171 16.27 -10.87 4.04
N PHE A 172 17.35 -10.74 3.26
CA PHE A 172 17.91 -9.45 2.89
C PHE A 172 16.95 -8.64 2.01
N GLY A 173 16.11 -9.27 1.20
CA GLY A 173 15.05 -8.60 0.47
C GLY A 173 14.13 -7.81 1.39
N TRP A 174 13.69 -8.39 2.51
CA TRP A 174 12.91 -7.71 3.53
C TRP A 174 13.70 -6.60 4.23
N ILE A 175 14.96 -6.85 4.57
CA ILE A 175 15.83 -5.88 5.23
C ILE A 175 16.07 -4.66 4.32
N ILE A 176 16.33 -4.85 3.03
CA ILE A 176 16.53 -3.77 2.06
C ILE A 176 15.25 -2.92 1.94
N ILE A 177 14.08 -3.58 1.79
CA ILE A 177 12.80 -2.87 1.74
C ILE A 177 12.56 -2.07 3.03
N GLY A 178 12.82 -2.66 4.18
CA GLY A 178 12.72 -1.99 5.47
C GLY A 178 13.69 -0.81 5.60
N THR A 179 14.91 -0.94 5.10
CA THR A 179 15.92 0.14 5.08
C THR A 179 15.50 1.28 4.15
N ILE A 180 14.99 0.97 2.95
CA ILE A 180 14.43 2.00 2.05
C ILE A 180 13.25 2.70 2.75
N SER A 181 12.43 1.95 3.49
CA SER A 181 11.32 2.51 4.26
C SER A 181 11.78 3.49 5.32
N LEU A 182 12.92 3.23 5.99
CA LEU A 182 13.53 4.18 6.94
C LEU A 182 13.92 5.50 6.27
N LEU A 183 14.35 5.49 5.00
CA LEU A 183 14.68 6.72 4.27
C LEU A 183 13.42 7.55 3.95
N PHE A 184 12.28 6.92 3.72
CA PHE A 184 11.01 7.60 3.44
C PHE A 184 10.30 8.10 4.70
N LEU A 185 10.61 7.50 5.85
CA LEU A 185 9.94 7.73 7.12
C LEU A 185 9.97 9.20 7.56
N PRO A 186 11.12 9.93 7.54
CA PRO A 186 11.17 11.32 7.99
C PRO A 186 10.24 12.24 7.21
N LEU A 187 10.20 12.09 5.86
CA LEU A 187 9.37 12.91 5.01
C LEU A 187 7.88 12.57 5.18
N GLY A 188 7.53 11.29 5.34
CA GLY A 188 6.16 10.85 5.61
C GLY A 188 5.63 11.39 6.94
N ILE A 189 6.43 11.29 8.01
CA ILE A 189 6.07 11.83 9.34
C ILE A 189 5.94 13.35 9.26
N TRP A 190 6.92 14.04 8.70
CA TRP A 190 6.88 15.49 8.53
C TRP A 190 5.60 15.91 7.79
N ALA A 191 5.30 15.27 6.67
CA ALA A 191 4.13 15.58 5.86
C ALA A 191 2.83 15.42 6.65
N SER A 192 2.67 14.35 7.40
CA SER A 192 1.47 14.10 8.20
C SER A 192 1.29 15.15 9.31
N LEU A 193 2.38 15.57 9.95
CA LEU A 193 2.35 16.55 11.03
C LEU A 193 2.12 18.00 10.55
N GLN A 194 2.35 18.30 9.25
CA GLN A 194 1.98 19.60 8.68
C GLN A 194 0.46 19.76 8.56
N LEU A 195 -0.29 18.67 8.53
CA LEU A 195 -1.72 18.65 8.43
C LEU A 195 -2.31 18.47 9.83
N ARG A 196 -2.92 19.53 10.36
CA ARG A 196 -3.71 19.48 11.59
C ARG A 196 -5.19 19.38 11.19
N PRO A 197 -5.70 18.17 10.91
CA PRO A 197 -7.14 18.07 10.73
C PRO A 197 -7.76 18.43 12.07
N THR A 198 -8.62 19.42 12.06
CA THR A 198 -9.52 19.68 13.17
C THR A 198 -10.24 18.36 13.43
N ILE A 199 -10.15 17.84 14.65
CA ILE A 199 -10.96 16.68 15.04
C ILE A 199 -12.39 17.12 14.78
N GLN A 200 -12.97 16.66 13.67
CA GLN A 200 -14.36 16.97 13.39
C GLN A 200 -15.14 16.35 14.52
N LYS A 201 -15.67 17.23 15.40
CA LYS A 201 -16.68 16.83 16.35
C LYS A 201 -17.72 16.05 15.56
N THR A 202 -17.87 14.81 15.90
CA THR A 202 -18.73 13.80 15.29
C THR A 202 -19.99 14.44 14.73
N VAL A 203 -20.05 14.55 13.40
CA VAL A 203 -21.34 14.64 12.72
C VAL A 203 -22.06 13.35 13.06
N ALA A 204 -23.29 13.46 13.58
CA ALA A 204 -24.10 12.30 13.93
C ALA A 204 -24.01 11.24 12.82
N PRO A 205 -23.89 9.95 13.16
CA PRO A 205 -23.74 8.92 12.17
C PRO A 205 -24.95 8.94 11.23
N THR A 206 -24.77 9.52 10.06
CA THR A 206 -25.70 9.30 8.96
C THR A 206 -25.69 7.82 8.70
N THR A 207 -26.80 7.15 8.90
CA THR A 207 -26.97 5.75 8.57
C THR A 207 -26.65 5.57 7.09
N LEU A 208 -25.46 5.01 6.80
CA LEU A 208 -25.06 4.73 5.41
C LEU A 208 -26.10 3.78 4.82
N PRO A 209 -26.64 4.08 3.63
CA PRO A 209 -27.62 3.23 2.97
C PRO A 209 -26.94 1.99 2.35
N ILE A 210 -26.38 1.12 3.20
CA ILE A 210 -25.61 -0.08 2.79
C ILE A 210 -26.38 -0.90 1.74
N LYS A 211 -27.70 -0.99 1.90
CA LYS A 211 -28.57 -1.70 0.93
C LYS A 211 -28.54 -1.07 -0.46
N LYS A 212 -28.27 0.23 -0.59
CA LYS A 212 -28.17 0.89 -1.90
C LYS A 212 -26.73 0.80 -2.47
N MET A 213 -25.74 0.57 -1.62
CA MET A 213 -24.31 0.49 -1.99
C MET A 213 -23.82 -0.93 -2.22
N TRP A 214 -24.69 -1.94 -2.09
CA TRP A 214 -24.25 -3.32 -2.21
C TRP A 214 -23.64 -3.68 -3.58
N PRO A 215 -24.10 -3.13 -4.74
CA PRO A 215 -23.48 -3.45 -6.03
C PRO A 215 -22.05 -2.95 -6.13
N GLU A 216 -21.77 -1.76 -5.62
CA GLU A 216 -20.43 -1.17 -5.55
C GLU A 216 -19.52 -1.97 -4.62
N LEU A 217 -20.03 -2.38 -3.46
CA LEU A 217 -19.31 -3.23 -2.50
C LEU A 217 -19.00 -4.61 -3.10
N ALA A 218 -19.97 -5.22 -3.79
CA ALA A 218 -19.78 -6.50 -4.46
C ALA A 218 -18.77 -6.40 -5.62
N GLY A 219 -18.85 -5.34 -6.42
CA GLY A 219 -17.89 -5.05 -7.49
C GLY A 219 -16.46 -4.86 -6.95
N TYR A 220 -16.32 -4.13 -5.85
CA TYR A 220 -15.02 -3.92 -5.20
C TYR A 220 -14.47 -5.20 -4.57
N ALA A 221 -15.34 -6.02 -3.97
CA ALA A 221 -14.97 -7.34 -3.45
C ALA A 221 -14.52 -8.27 -4.59
N GLY A 222 -15.25 -8.31 -5.71
CA GLY A 222 -14.88 -9.08 -6.90
C GLY A 222 -13.53 -8.65 -7.48
N PHE A 223 -13.29 -7.34 -7.57
CA PHE A 223 -11.98 -6.81 -7.96
C PHE A 223 -10.88 -7.29 -6.99
N GLY A 224 -11.12 -7.18 -5.67
CA GLY A 224 -10.16 -7.63 -4.67
C GLY A 224 -9.82 -9.11 -4.79
N LEU A 225 -10.82 -9.97 -4.96
CA LEU A 225 -10.63 -11.41 -5.15
C LEU A 225 -9.82 -11.74 -6.41
N GLY A 226 -10.04 -11.03 -7.51
CA GLY A 226 -9.33 -11.26 -8.77
C GLY A 226 -7.85 -10.86 -8.69
N TYR A 227 -7.56 -9.62 -8.31
CA TYR A 227 -6.20 -9.10 -8.40
C TYR A 227 -5.25 -9.62 -7.32
N ILE A 228 -5.74 -9.92 -6.11
CA ILE A 228 -4.88 -10.33 -4.99
C ILE A 228 -4.22 -11.68 -5.28
N VAL A 229 -4.99 -12.65 -5.77
CA VAL A 229 -4.47 -13.98 -6.11
C VAL A 229 -3.44 -13.87 -7.23
N TYR A 230 -3.79 -13.11 -8.28
CA TYR A 230 -2.89 -12.87 -9.40
C TYR A 230 -1.55 -12.28 -8.95
N LEU A 231 -1.55 -11.17 -8.22
CA LEU A 231 -0.31 -10.51 -7.78
C LEU A 231 0.47 -11.33 -6.75
N THR A 232 -0.20 -12.17 -5.95
CA THR A 232 0.48 -13.02 -4.98
C THR A 232 1.35 -14.07 -5.66
N PHE A 233 0.82 -14.70 -6.71
CA PHE A 233 1.47 -15.87 -7.33
C PHE A 233 2.10 -15.57 -8.68
N LEU A 234 2.00 -14.36 -9.22
CA LEU A 234 2.52 -13.99 -10.52
C LEU A 234 4.00 -14.34 -10.67
N SER A 235 4.85 -13.91 -9.74
CA SER A 235 6.28 -14.19 -9.80
C SER A 235 6.58 -15.68 -9.66
N ALA A 236 5.88 -16.39 -8.77
CA ALA A 236 6.07 -17.83 -8.61
C ALA A 236 5.70 -18.60 -9.87
N TRP A 237 4.58 -18.26 -10.48
CA TRP A 237 4.17 -18.86 -11.75
C TRP A 237 5.18 -18.57 -12.87
N MET A 238 5.64 -17.32 -13.00
CA MET A 238 6.64 -16.96 -14.01
C MET A 238 7.96 -17.71 -13.80
N THR A 239 8.40 -17.84 -12.56
CA THR A 239 9.62 -18.62 -12.22
C THR A 239 9.45 -20.10 -12.58
N GLU A 240 8.31 -20.70 -12.33
CA GLU A 240 8.00 -22.08 -12.73
C GLU A 240 7.95 -22.28 -14.26
N GLN A 241 7.59 -21.22 -15.00
CA GLN A 241 7.70 -21.20 -16.46
C GLN A 241 9.13 -20.86 -16.97
N SER A 242 10.13 -20.87 -16.10
CA SER A 242 11.52 -20.55 -16.43
C SER A 242 11.71 -19.14 -17.02
N ALA A 243 10.87 -18.18 -16.64
CA ALA A 243 11.03 -16.79 -17.04
C ALA A 243 12.29 -16.20 -16.39
N SER A 244 13.07 -15.42 -17.18
CA SER A 244 14.25 -14.73 -16.65
C SER A 244 13.86 -13.67 -15.61
N ALA A 245 14.76 -13.41 -14.65
CA ALA A 245 14.56 -12.36 -13.67
C ALA A 245 14.37 -10.98 -14.31
N SER A 246 15.06 -10.71 -15.41
CA SER A 246 14.88 -9.47 -16.18
C SER A 246 13.47 -9.33 -16.74
N PHE A 247 12.86 -10.42 -17.21
CA PHE A 247 11.48 -10.40 -17.69
C PHE A 247 10.48 -10.19 -16.53
N ILE A 248 10.67 -10.87 -15.41
CA ILE A 248 9.88 -10.66 -14.20
C ILE A 248 9.97 -9.20 -13.75
N THR A 249 11.19 -8.65 -13.67
CA THR A 249 11.46 -7.24 -13.35
C THR A 249 10.68 -6.30 -14.27
N LEU A 250 10.75 -6.52 -15.59
CA LEU A 250 10.05 -5.70 -16.59
C LEU A 250 8.53 -5.69 -16.35
N ILE A 251 7.93 -6.85 -16.15
CA ILE A 251 6.48 -6.98 -15.90
C ILE A 251 6.08 -6.21 -14.65
N TRP A 252 6.82 -6.33 -13.54
CA TRP A 252 6.51 -5.62 -12.30
C TRP A 252 6.72 -4.10 -12.42
N ILE A 253 7.73 -3.65 -13.16
CA ILE A 253 7.95 -2.23 -13.44
C ILE A 253 6.78 -1.68 -14.27
N ILE A 254 6.38 -2.35 -15.35
CA ILE A 254 5.24 -1.93 -16.18
C ILE A 254 3.96 -1.86 -15.35
N LEU A 255 3.71 -2.87 -14.52
CA LEU A 255 2.55 -2.91 -13.64
C LEU A 255 2.54 -1.73 -12.65
N GLY A 256 3.65 -1.48 -11.98
CA GLY A 256 3.77 -0.37 -11.03
C GLY A 256 3.66 1.00 -11.71
N LEU A 257 4.29 1.21 -12.86
CA LEU A 257 4.17 2.43 -13.64
C LEU A 257 2.74 2.64 -14.14
N SER A 258 2.06 1.58 -14.61
CA SER A 258 0.67 1.66 -15.03
C SER A 258 -0.24 2.14 -13.90
N ILE A 259 0.00 1.69 -12.66
CA ILE A 259 -0.72 2.16 -11.47
C ILE A 259 -0.40 3.62 -11.19
N CYS A 260 0.88 4.03 -11.25
CA CYS A 260 1.31 5.42 -11.03
C CYS A 260 0.66 6.39 -12.04
N PHE A 261 0.57 6.00 -13.30
CA PHE A 261 0.02 6.84 -14.37
C PHE A 261 -1.48 6.73 -14.55
N SER A 262 -2.14 5.73 -13.95
CA SER A 262 -3.59 5.52 -14.07
C SER A 262 -4.43 6.78 -13.75
N PRO A 263 -4.11 7.61 -12.73
CA PRO A 263 -4.87 8.83 -12.46
C PRO A 263 -4.82 9.85 -13.60
N ILE A 264 -3.72 9.89 -14.32
CA ILE A 264 -3.52 10.81 -15.46
C ILE A 264 -4.31 10.31 -16.68
N ILE A 265 -4.25 9.01 -16.95
CA ILE A 265 -4.90 8.37 -18.11
C ILE A 265 -6.42 8.38 -17.94
N TRP A 266 -6.92 7.94 -16.78
CA TRP A 266 -8.36 7.79 -16.53
C TRP A 266 -9.04 9.07 -16.07
N GLY A 267 -8.31 10.03 -15.52
CA GLY A 267 -8.85 11.28 -14.99
C GLY A 267 -9.73 12.05 -15.99
N PRO A 268 -9.30 12.28 -17.24
CA PRO A 268 -10.13 12.95 -18.28
C PRO A 268 -11.39 12.15 -18.62
N ILE A 269 -11.27 10.83 -18.73
CA ILE A 269 -12.37 9.92 -19.06
C ILE A 269 -13.42 9.92 -17.95
N LEU A 270 -12.99 9.79 -16.71
CA LEU A 270 -13.85 9.85 -15.52
C LEU A 270 -14.57 11.19 -15.43
N LYS A 271 -13.88 12.31 -15.71
CA LYS A 271 -14.53 13.65 -15.76
C LYS A 271 -15.64 13.72 -16.81
N ARG A 272 -15.49 13.04 -17.93
CA ARG A 272 -16.46 13.09 -19.04
C ARG A 272 -17.67 12.18 -18.83
N TYR A 273 -17.46 11.01 -18.24
CA TYR A 273 -18.48 9.94 -18.19
C TYR A 273 -18.98 9.59 -16.79
N ALA A 274 -18.32 10.02 -15.75
CA ALA A 274 -18.58 9.55 -14.39
C ALA A 274 -18.77 10.68 -13.37
N LEU A 275 -19.62 11.65 -13.69
CA LEU A 275 -20.10 12.62 -12.69
C LEU A 275 -20.77 11.94 -11.49
N SER A 276 -21.30 10.72 -11.65
CA SER A 276 -21.91 9.93 -10.57
C SER A 276 -20.92 9.28 -9.60
N LEU A 277 -19.69 8.97 -10.04
CA LEU A 277 -18.66 8.38 -9.16
C LEU A 277 -17.98 9.41 -8.25
N ILE A 278 -18.15 10.70 -8.49
CA ILE A 278 -17.61 11.76 -7.64
C ILE A 278 -18.54 12.04 -6.44
N HIS A 279 -19.75 11.52 -6.47
CA HIS A 279 -20.74 11.67 -5.41
C HIS A 279 -20.82 10.46 -4.45
N ILE A 280 -19.95 9.47 -4.63
CA ILE A 280 -19.71 8.37 -3.70
C ILE A 280 -18.46 8.68 -2.88
#